data_0ce71dda2d5a42c07517c6e29e35db5e
#
_entry.id   0ce71dda2d5a42c07517c6e29e35db5e
#
_cell.length_a   1.000
_cell.length_b   1.000
_cell.length_c   1.000
_cell.angle_alpha   90.00
_cell.angle_beta   90.00
_cell.angle_gamma   90.00
#
_symmetry.space_group_name_H-M   'P 1'
#
loop_
_entity.id
_entity.type
_entity.pdbx_description
1 polymer ?
#
loop_
_entity_poly.entity_id
_entity_poly.type
_entity_poly.pdbx_seq_one_letter_code
_entity_poly.pdbx_strand_id
1 'polypeptide(L)'
;MTNKSSIIIALGLLALGIALGVSINSGLKSFAERGRTVAVRGFSEREVEANMVTWPVMFKVIGNELPDIYRQIEDGNKAVTEYLTRNGLTADDFTVTAPDVIDKQAERYGIDRVTTRYMAVSGIIVTTSKVALVSQLIRSQGELMKQGVAVMTDDYEHRTIYDYTALNDIKPDMIAEATQGARAGAEKFAEDSHSSVGKIMSATQGQFTIEDRDPYTPNIKRIRVVTTMTFAIED
;
A
#
# COMPACT_ATOMS: atom_id res chain seq x y z
N MET A 1 -80.76 -30.21 -5.46
CA MET A 1 -79.63 -29.76 -6.30
C MET A 1 -78.55 -29.07 -5.48
N THR A 2 -78.69 -28.99 -4.18
CA THR A 2 -77.75 -28.24 -3.29
C THR A 2 -76.45 -28.99 -2.89
N ASN A 3 -76.46 -30.33 -2.90
CA ASN A 3 -75.31 -31.13 -2.45
C ASN A 3 -74.07 -31.09 -3.37
N LYS A 4 -74.21 -30.93 -4.67
CA LYS A 4 -73.05 -30.90 -5.58
C LYS A 4 -72.28 -29.63 -5.52
N SER A 5 -72.92 -28.45 -5.37
CA SER A 5 -72.26 -27.18 -5.23
C SER A 5 -71.51 -27.08 -3.92
N SER A 6 -72.09 -27.60 -2.82
CA SER A 6 -71.42 -27.61 -1.51
C SER A 6 -70.16 -28.49 -1.48
N ILE A 7 -70.13 -29.59 -2.19
CA ILE A 7 -68.97 -30.48 -2.33
C ILE A 7 -67.87 -29.80 -3.15
N ILE A 8 -68.19 -29.08 -4.22
CA ILE A 8 -67.26 -28.38 -5.06
C ILE A 8 -66.61 -27.24 -4.25
N ILE A 9 -67.37 -26.47 -3.44
CA ILE A 9 -66.84 -25.42 -2.57
C ILE A 9 -65.96 -26.01 -1.50
N ALA A 10 -66.33 -27.13 -0.87
CA ALA A 10 -65.53 -27.82 0.14
C ALA A 10 -64.20 -28.33 -0.43
N LEU A 11 -64.19 -28.92 -1.64
CA LEU A 11 -63.00 -29.33 -2.34
C LEU A 11 -62.10 -28.14 -2.73
N GLY A 12 -62.70 -27.01 -3.15
CA GLY A 12 -61.94 -25.78 -3.45
C GLY A 12 -61.25 -25.17 -2.23
N LEU A 13 -61.94 -25.13 -1.08
CA LEU A 13 -61.38 -24.68 0.19
C LEU A 13 -60.28 -25.61 0.71
N LEU A 14 -60.45 -26.93 0.55
CA LEU A 14 -59.42 -27.92 0.90
C LEU A 14 -58.15 -27.73 0.05
N ALA A 15 -58.32 -27.59 -1.26
CA ALA A 15 -57.19 -27.35 -2.19
C ALA A 15 -56.49 -26.03 -1.89
N LEU A 16 -57.22 -24.96 -1.58
CA LEU A 16 -56.68 -23.68 -1.17
C LEU A 16 -55.90 -23.79 0.16
N GLY A 17 -56.46 -24.53 1.15
CA GLY A 17 -55.80 -24.79 2.42
C GLY A 17 -54.46 -25.54 2.26
N ILE A 18 -54.45 -26.57 1.40
CA ILE A 18 -53.21 -27.33 1.08
C ILE A 18 -52.20 -26.42 0.38
N ALA A 19 -52.61 -25.63 -0.61
CA ALA A 19 -51.75 -24.73 -1.35
C ALA A 19 -51.11 -23.65 -0.43
N LEU A 20 -51.94 -23.07 0.46
CA LEU A 20 -51.44 -22.11 1.46
C LEU A 20 -50.47 -22.77 2.46
N GLY A 21 -50.81 -23.99 2.93
CA GLY A 21 -49.93 -24.73 3.86
C GLY A 21 -48.59 -25.07 3.27
N VAL A 22 -48.52 -25.49 2.00
CA VAL A 22 -47.29 -25.77 1.26
C VAL A 22 -46.50 -24.46 1.05
N SER A 23 -47.17 -23.37 0.66
CA SER A 23 -46.52 -22.08 0.42
C SER A 23 -45.91 -21.47 1.71
N ILE A 24 -46.64 -21.56 2.83
CA ILE A 24 -46.18 -21.08 4.14
C ILE A 24 -45.00 -21.94 4.63
N ASN A 25 -45.10 -23.26 4.52
CA ASN A 25 -44.04 -24.16 4.94
C ASN A 25 -42.76 -23.94 4.10
N SER A 26 -42.87 -23.76 2.79
CA SER A 26 -41.76 -23.44 1.92
C SER A 26 -41.14 -22.06 2.24
N GLY A 27 -42.00 -21.08 2.53
CA GLY A 27 -41.54 -19.76 2.93
C GLY A 27 -40.80 -19.77 4.28
N LEU A 28 -41.30 -20.50 5.28
CA LEU A 28 -40.67 -20.66 6.59
C LEU A 28 -39.34 -21.43 6.50
N LYS A 29 -39.24 -22.47 5.69
CA LYS A 29 -37.98 -23.19 5.40
C LYS A 29 -36.96 -22.26 4.77
N SER A 30 -37.33 -21.54 3.72
CA SER A 30 -36.43 -20.58 3.07
C SER A 30 -35.99 -19.47 4.02
N PHE A 31 -36.80 -19.09 5.00
CA PHE A 31 -36.43 -18.08 6.01
C PHE A 31 -35.46 -18.66 7.05
N ALA A 32 -35.67 -19.88 7.49
CA ALA A 32 -34.79 -20.58 8.44
C ALA A 32 -33.40 -20.90 7.81
N GLU A 33 -33.37 -21.28 6.55
CA GLU A 33 -32.13 -21.56 5.80
C GLU A 33 -31.31 -20.31 5.51
N ARG A 34 -31.93 -19.11 5.38
CA ARG A 34 -31.25 -17.83 5.20
C ARG A 34 -30.41 -17.40 6.41
N GLY A 35 -30.64 -17.98 7.57
CA GLY A 35 -29.92 -17.67 8.81
C GLY A 35 -28.57 -18.39 8.96
N ARG A 36 -28.34 -19.47 8.18
CA ARG A 36 -27.10 -20.26 8.31
C ARG A 36 -26.05 -19.75 7.33
N THR A 37 -25.08 -19.05 7.86
CA THR A 37 -24.00 -18.48 7.05
C THR A 37 -22.64 -18.72 7.68
N VAL A 38 -21.60 -18.79 6.87
CA VAL A 38 -20.21 -18.77 7.28
C VAL A 38 -19.54 -17.52 6.74
N ALA A 39 -18.89 -16.75 7.62
CA ALA A 39 -18.09 -15.61 7.25
C ALA A 39 -16.59 -15.99 7.31
N VAL A 40 -15.90 -15.83 6.21
CA VAL A 40 -14.50 -16.22 6.03
C VAL A 40 -13.69 -15.05 5.48
N ARG A 41 -12.36 -15.11 5.72
CA ARG A 41 -11.42 -14.17 5.14
C ARG A 41 -10.40 -14.93 4.32
N GLY A 42 -10.26 -14.51 3.05
CA GLY A 42 -9.14 -14.89 2.23
C GLY A 42 -8.17 -13.72 2.11
N PHE A 43 -6.92 -14.01 1.85
CA PHE A 43 -5.91 -12.97 1.59
C PHE A 43 -5.03 -13.39 0.43
N SER A 44 -4.45 -12.40 -0.22
CA SER A 44 -3.31 -12.57 -1.12
C SER A 44 -2.19 -11.64 -0.67
N GLU A 45 -0.97 -12.14 -0.71
CA GLU A 45 0.24 -11.40 -0.36
C GLU A 45 1.32 -11.68 -1.39
N ARG A 46 1.99 -10.63 -1.87
CA ARG A 46 3.09 -10.73 -2.82
C ARG A 46 4.23 -9.82 -2.42
N GLU A 47 5.45 -10.31 -2.57
CA GLU A 47 6.64 -9.50 -2.52
C GLU A 47 7.01 -9.08 -3.95
N VAL A 48 7.24 -7.78 -4.14
CA VAL A 48 7.62 -7.19 -5.43
C VAL A 48 8.78 -6.22 -5.24
N GLU A 49 9.62 -6.09 -6.25
CA GLU A 49 10.64 -5.03 -6.25
C GLU A 49 9.99 -3.68 -6.52
N ALA A 50 10.41 -2.65 -5.80
CA ALA A 50 10.02 -1.28 -6.07
C ALA A 50 10.42 -0.90 -7.51
N ASN A 51 9.57 -0.16 -8.19
CA ASN A 51 9.81 0.31 -9.55
C ASN A 51 10.04 1.82 -9.64
N MET A 52 10.06 2.50 -8.50
CA MET A 52 10.38 3.92 -8.37
C MET A 52 11.21 4.12 -7.11
N VAL A 53 12.17 5.05 -7.16
CA VAL A 53 12.98 5.45 -6.03
C VAL A 53 13.08 6.97 -5.98
N THR A 54 12.92 7.52 -4.77
CA THR A 54 13.23 8.92 -4.45
C THR A 54 14.39 8.93 -3.47
N TRP A 55 15.53 9.44 -3.92
CA TRP A 55 16.76 9.52 -3.14
C TRP A 55 17.21 10.97 -2.98
N PRO A 56 17.03 11.57 -1.81
CA PRO A 56 17.59 12.88 -1.48
C PRO A 56 19.11 12.77 -1.24
N VAL A 57 19.90 13.44 -2.06
CA VAL A 57 21.36 13.59 -1.88
C VAL A 57 21.61 14.96 -1.25
N MET A 58 21.45 15.03 0.06
CA MET A 58 21.56 16.29 0.81
C MET A 58 22.95 16.45 1.42
N PHE A 59 23.44 17.69 1.49
CA PHE A 59 24.71 18.02 2.13
C PHE A 59 24.60 19.32 2.93
N LYS A 60 25.50 19.46 3.92
CA LYS A 60 25.60 20.66 4.77
C LYS A 60 26.86 21.44 4.46
N VAL A 61 26.71 22.77 4.47
CA VAL A 61 27.82 23.70 4.43
C VAL A 61 27.75 24.70 5.60
N ILE A 62 28.89 25.15 6.08
CA ILE A 62 28.98 26.08 7.21
C ILE A 62 29.97 27.20 6.88
N GLY A 63 29.72 28.40 7.40
CA GLY A 63 30.61 29.54 7.20
C GLY A 63 30.13 30.78 7.92
N ASN A 64 30.92 31.87 7.77
CA ASN A 64 30.58 33.13 8.41
C ASN A 64 30.12 34.21 7.44
N GLU A 65 30.30 33.99 6.14
CA GLU A 65 29.93 34.93 5.08
C GLU A 65 28.96 34.26 4.09
N LEU A 66 27.85 34.90 3.81
CA LEU A 66 26.83 34.37 2.88
C LEU A 66 27.36 34.10 1.45
N PRO A 67 28.25 34.96 0.87
CA PRO A 67 28.81 34.65 -0.45
C PRO A 67 29.64 33.37 -0.49
N ASP A 68 30.30 33.03 0.63
CA ASP A 68 31.10 31.81 0.73
C ASP A 68 30.20 30.58 0.86
N ILE A 69 29.13 30.70 1.64
CA ILE A 69 28.08 29.66 1.72
C ILE A 69 27.49 29.39 0.33
N TYR A 70 27.13 30.44 -0.40
CA TYR A 70 26.57 30.32 -1.72
C TYR A 70 27.49 29.57 -2.69
N ARG A 71 28.77 29.94 -2.73
CA ARG A 71 29.77 29.25 -3.55
C ARG A 71 29.90 27.75 -3.19
N GLN A 72 29.99 27.45 -1.89
CA GLN A 72 30.08 26.07 -1.42
C GLN A 72 28.84 25.25 -1.84
N ILE A 73 27.63 25.85 -1.83
CA ILE A 73 26.39 25.21 -2.30
C ILE A 73 26.48 24.97 -3.80
N GLU A 74 26.92 25.96 -4.60
CA GLU A 74 27.05 25.78 -6.06
C GLU A 74 28.07 24.68 -6.40
N ASP A 75 29.23 24.68 -5.76
CA ASP A 75 30.28 23.68 -5.97
C ASP A 75 29.79 22.29 -5.55
N GLY A 76 29.08 22.17 -4.43
CA GLY A 76 28.49 20.93 -3.95
C GLY A 76 27.41 20.38 -4.92
N ASN A 77 26.48 21.23 -5.33
CA ASN A 77 25.44 20.84 -6.29
C ASN A 77 26.04 20.42 -7.63
N LYS A 78 27.07 21.11 -8.10
CA LYS A 78 27.80 20.74 -9.31
C LYS A 78 28.47 19.37 -9.16
N ALA A 79 29.18 19.13 -8.07
CA ALA A 79 29.85 17.85 -7.82
C ALA A 79 28.84 16.70 -7.76
N VAL A 80 27.69 16.88 -7.08
CA VAL A 80 26.63 15.86 -7.03
C VAL A 80 26.02 15.64 -8.41
N THR A 81 25.72 16.70 -9.17
CA THR A 81 25.18 16.59 -10.54
C THR A 81 26.12 15.83 -11.45
N GLU A 82 27.42 16.14 -11.41
CA GLU A 82 28.45 15.46 -12.20
C GLU A 82 28.58 13.98 -11.80
N TYR A 83 28.51 13.67 -10.50
CA TYR A 83 28.50 12.30 -10.01
C TYR A 83 27.29 11.51 -10.54
N LEU A 84 26.09 12.07 -10.44
CA LEU A 84 24.85 11.42 -10.90
C LEU A 84 24.89 11.19 -12.42
N THR A 85 25.24 12.22 -13.19
CA THR A 85 25.29 12.17 -14.66
C THR A 85 26.34 11.18 -15.16
N ARG A 86 27.55 11.20 -14.58
CA ARG A 86 28.64 10.26 -14.94
C ARG A 86 28.25 8.80 -14.70
N ASN A 87 27.38 8.57 -13.74
CA ASN A 87 26.91 7.23 -13.40
C ASN A 87 25.57 6.84 -14.09
N GLY A 88 25.11 7.59 -15.10
CA GLY A 88 24.03 7.18 -15.98
C GLY A 88 22.63 7.71 -15.65
N LEU A 89 22.53 8.68 -14.73
CA LEU A 89 21.31 9.46 -14.55
C LEU A 89 21.29 10.65 -15.51
N THR A 90 20.10 11.06 -15.92
CA THR A 90 19.87 12.21 -16.80
C THR A 90 19.24 13.36 -16.04
N ALA A 91 19.18 14.54 -16.65
CA ALA A 91 18.56 15.71 -16.02
C ALA A 91 17.07 15.52 -15.67
N ASP A 92 16.41 14.58 -16.33
CA ASP A 92 15.01 14.23 -16.01
C ASP A 92 14.86 13.36 -14.75
N ASP A 93 15.95 12.72 -14.32
CA ASP A 93 15.96 11.82 -13.17
C ASP A 93 16.17 12.56 -11.82
N PHE A 94 16.53 13.86 -11.84
CA PHE A 94 16.81 14.59 -10.60
C PHE A 94 16.52 16.09 -10.67
N THR A 95 16.33 16.71 -9.50
CA THR A 95 16.06 18.14 -9.36
C THR A 95 16.92 18.72 -8.24
N VAL A 96 17.56 19.87 -8.48
CA VAL A 96 18.29 20.62 -7.45
C VAL A 96 17.29 21.32 -6.53
N THR A 97 17.47 21.18 -5.22
CA THR A 97 16.61 21.83 -4.22
C THR A 97 17.03 23.27 -3.97
N ALA A 98 16.08 24.12 -3.57
CA ALA A 98 16.42 25.41 -2.99
C ALA A 98 17.19 25.18 -1.68
N PRO A 99 18.28 25.95 -1.44
CA PRO A 99 19.01 25.83 -0.19
C PRO A 99 18.21 26.39 0.99
N ASP A 100 18.30 25.71 2.13
CA ASP A 100 17.82 26.20 3.42
C ASP A 100 19.00 26.79 4.21
N VAL A 101 18.92 28.06 4.61
CA VAL A 101 20.01 28.78 5.27
C VAL A 101 19.57 29.26 6.64
N ILE A 102 20.29 28.83 7.66
CA ILE A 102 20.07 29.18 9.07
C ILE A 102 21.14 30.13 9.53
N ASP A 103 20.74 31.33 10.01
CA ASP A 103 21.60 32.24 10.75
C ASP A 103 21.52 31.90 12.26
N LYS A 104 22.51 31.19 12.75
CA LYS A 104 22.58 30.76 14.16
C LYS A 104 22.64 31.91 15.16
N GLN A 105 23.04 33.13 14.72
CA GLN A 105 23.03 34.32 15.59
C GLN A 105 21.63 34.95 15.71
N ALA A 106 20.72 34.65 14.77
CA ALA A 106 19.34 35.09 14.82
C ALA A 106 18.45 34.17 15.67
N GLU A 107 18.92 32.97 16.01
CA GLU A 107 18.18 32.04 16.85
C GLU A 107 18.20 32.47 18.33
N ARG A 108 17.03 32.46 18.97
CA ARG A 108 16.82 32.96 20.35
C ARG A 108 17.43 32.09 21.45
N TYR A 109 17.80 30.85 21.17
CA TYR A 109 18.26 29.88 22.16
C TYR A 109 19.58 29.22 21.71
N GLY A 110 20.58 29.22 22.56
CA GLY A 110 21.84 28.49 22.35
C GLY A 110 23.08 29.33 22.02
N ILE A 111 23.16 30.59 22.42
CA ILE A 111 24.20 31.54 22.02
C ILE A 111 25.51 31.38 22.83
N ASP A 112 25.84 30.24 23.37
CA ASP A 112 27.18 30.08 23.96
C ASP A 112 28.18 29.58 22.91
N ARG A 113 28.92 30.55 22.27
CA ARG A 113 30.05 30.34 21.37
C ARG A 113 29.79 29.62 20.07
N VAL A 114 28.91 30.18 19.24
CA VAL A 114 28.79 29.73 17.83
C VAL A 114 30.05 30.14 17.08
N THR A 115 30.91 29.20 16.70
CA THR A 115 32.14 29.45 15.92
C THR A 115 31.85 29.77 14.45
N THR A 116 30.67 29.34 13.93
CA THR A 116 30.23 29.60 12.56
C THR A 116 28.83 30.17 12.58
N ARG A 117 28.62 31.31 11.90
CA ARG A 117 27.35 32.03 11.90
C ARG A 117 26.27 31.33 11.08
N TYR A 118 26.61 30.92 9.86
CA TYR A 118 25.65 30.36 8.93
C TYR A 118 25.83 28.85 8.79
N MET A 119 24.72 28.16 8.70
CA MET A 119 24.63 26.78 8.28
C MET A 119 23.60 26.69 7.15
N ALA A 120 23.95 26.01 6.07
CA ALA A 120 22.99 25.76 5.00
C ALA A 120 22.93 24.29 4.67
N VAL A 121 21.72 23.86 4.29
CA VAL A 121 21.42 22.53 3.74
C VAL A 121 20.99 22.73 2.31
N SER A 122 21.57 21.98 1.41
CA SER A 122 21.20 21.95 -0.01
C SER A 122 21.41 20.55 -0.55
N GLY A 123 20.93 20.28 -1.74
CA GLY A 123 21.16 19.00 -2.40
C GLY A 123 20.32 18.78 -3.63
N ILE A 124 20.23 17.53 -4.01
CA ILE A 124 19.56 17.09 -5.21
C ILE A 124 18.63 15.93 -4.85
N ILE A 125 17.38 16.01 -5.27
CA ILE A 125 16.42 14.91 -5.15
C ILE A 125 16.43 14.13 -6.45
N VAL A 126 16.83 12.88 -6.38
CA VAL A 126 16.74 11.91 -7.48
C VAL A 126 15.39 11.22 -7.40
N THR A 127 14.63 11.22 -8.51
CA THR A 127 13.36 10.47 -8.61
C THR A 127 13.35 9.74 -9.95
N THR A 128 13.48 8.42 -9.92
CA THR A 128 13.65 7.63 -11.16
C THR A 128 13.16 6.19 -10.99
N SER A 129 12.83 5.57 -12.13
CA SER A 129 12.55 4.13 -12.20
C SER A 129 13.81 3.24 -12.22
N LYS A 130 15.01 3.83 -12.28
CA LYS A 130 16.30 3.11 -12.31
C LYS A 130 16.73 2.66 -10.89
N VAL A 131 15.84 1.93 -10.19
CA VAL A 131 15.99 1.54 -8.78
C VAL A 131 17.31 0.83 -8.49
N ALA A 132 17.69 -0.14 -9.32
CA ALA A 132 18.92 -0.90 -9.15
C ALA A 132 20.17 0.00 -9.24
N LEU A 133 20.18 0.94 -10.21
CA LEU A 133 21.25 1.90 -10.37
C LEU A 133 21.39 2.80 -9.15
N VAL A 134 20.28 3.40 -8.70
CA VAL A 134 20.27 4.29 -7.51
C VAL A 134 20.73 3.53 -6.26
N SER A 135 20.28 2.29 -6.08
CA SER A 135 20.74 1.44 -4.97
C SER A 135 22.26 1.19 -5.00
N GLN A 136 22.86 1.11 -6.20
CA GLN A 136 24.31 1.04 -6.35
C GLN A 136 24.97 2.37 -6.01
N LEU A 137 24.41 3.51 -6.47
CA LEU A 137 24.94 4.86 -6.20
C LEU A 137 24.92 5.19 -4.73
N ILE A 138 23.87 4.82 -4.01
CA ILE A 138 23.79 4.98 -2.55
C ILE A 138 24.96 4.26 -1.86
N ARG A 139 25.32 3.06 -2.31
CA ARG A 139 26.46 2.32 -1.73
C ARG A 139 27.82 2.96 -2.07
N SER A 140 27.92 3.66 -3.17
CA SER A 140 29.16 4.33 -3.62
C SER A 140 29.19 5.84 -3.36
N GLN A 141 28.18 6.40 -2.68
CA GLN A 141 28.08 7.85 -2.39
C GLN A 141 29.29 8.41 -1.61
N GLY A 142 30.07 7.55 -0.96
CA GLY A 142 31.35 7.96 -0.35
C GLY A 142 32.35 8.58 -1.32
N GLU A 143 32.17 8.43 -2.63
CA GLU A 143 32.96 9.13 -3.64
C GLU A 143 32.73 10.65 -3.62
N LEU A 144 31.54 11.10 -3.25
CA LEU A 144 31.21 12.51 -3.09
C LEU A 144 32.00 13.14 -1.95
N MET A 145 32.27 12.39 -0.88
CA MET A 145 33.11 12.87 0.23
C MET A 145 34.56 13.15 -0.23
N LYS A 146 35.08 12.36 -1.18
CA LYS A 146 36.40 12.61 -1.78
C LYS A 146 36.45 13.90 -2.61
N GLN A 147 35.29 14.36 -3.06
CA GLN A 147 35.14 15.62 -3.80
C GLN A 147 34.78 16.80 -2.88
N GLY A 148 34.82 16.60 -1.54
CA GLY A 148 34.56 17.63 -0.54
C GLY A 148 33.07 17.83 -0.21
N VAL A 149 32.17 16.98 -0.70
CA VAL A 149 30.73 17.05 -0.39
C VAL A 149 30.41 16.19 0.82
N ALA A 150 30.02 16.81 1.92
CA ALA A 150 29.64 16.14 3.17
C ALA A 150 28.16 15.68 3.09
N VAL A 151 27.91 14.56 2.39
CA VAL A 151 26.56 14.01 2.22
C VAL A 151 25.99 13.58 3.57
N MET A 152 24.74 13.96 3.81
CA MET A 152 23.95 13.55 4.98
C MET A 152 23.39 12.14 4.74
N THR A 153 23.73 11.19 5.61
CA THR A 153 23.35 9.78 5.46
C THR A 153 22.32 9.31 6.48
N ASP A 154 22.14 10.08 7.55
CA ASP A 154 21.28 9.69 8.69
C ASP A 154 20.33 10.85 9.05
N ASP A 155 19.51 11.26 8.07
CA ASP A 155 18.51 12.30 8.24
C ASP A 155 17.11 11.71 8.12
N TYR A 156 16.34 11.81 9.19
CA TYR A 156 14.96 11.30 9.21
C TYR A 156 14.07 11.99 8.18
N GLU A 157 14.31 13.27 7.90
CA GLU A 157 13.51 14.06 6.96
C GLU A 157 13.86 13.76 5.49
N HIS A 158 15.10 13.31 5.23
CA HIS A 158 15.63 13.11 3.87
C HIS A 158 16.05 11.66 3.62
N ARG A 159 15.24 10.69 4.03
CA ARG A 159 15.53 9.28 3.75
C ARG A 159 15.12 8.87 2.34
N THR A 160 15.82 7.87 1.82
CA THR A 160 15.47 7.25 0.56
C THR A 160 14.12 6.53 0.67
N ILE A 161 13.23 6.80 -0.28
CA ILE A 161 11.91 6.19 -0.39
C ILE A 161 11.88 5.32 -1.64
N TYR A 162 11.39 4.11 -1.48
CA TYR A 162 11.14 3.19 -2.58
C TYR A 162 9.63 3.01 -2.73
N ASP A 163 9.12 3.01 -3.96
CA ASP A 163 7.69 2.88 -4.23
C ASP A 163 7.41 1.82 -5.29
N TYR A 164 6.24 1.22 -5.21
CA TYR A 164 5.71 0.36 -6.25
C TYR A 164 4.43 0.99 -6.82
N THR A 165 4.52 1.51 -8.05
CA THR A 165 3.45 2.27 -8.71
C THR A 165 2.58 1.43 -9.64
N ALA A 166 2.99 0.18 -9.95
CA ALA A 166 2.32 -0.72 -10.87
C ALA A 166 1.28 -1.65 -10.19
N LEU A 167 0.67 -1.20 -9.08
CA LEU A 167 -0.32 -1.99 -8.35
C LEU A 167 -1.48 -2.47 -9.24
N ASN A 168 -1.93 -1.64 -10.18
CA ASN A 168 -3.06 -1.96 -11.03
C ASN A 168 -2.83 -3.20 -11.92
N ASP A 169 -1.57 -3.52 -12.22
CA ASP A 169 -1.23 -4.66 -13.08
C ASP A 169 -1.41 -6.01 -12.36
N ILE A 170 -1.21 -6.03 -11.04
CA ILE A 170 -1.29 -7.25 -10.21
C ILE A 170 -2.59 -7.33 -9.40
N LYS A 171 -3.32 -6.23 -9.31
CA LYS A 171 -4.54 -6.12 -8.49
C LYS A 171 -5.62 -7.15 -8.84
N PRO A 172 -5.97 -7.41 -10.11
CA PRO A 172 -7.00 -8.39 -10.47
C PRO A 172 -6.64 -9.81 -9.99
N ASP A 173 -5.38 -10.20 -10.18
CA ASP A 173 -4.90 -11.53 -9.80
C ASP A 173 -4.92 -11.70 -8.28
N MET A 174 -4.47 -10.71 -7.54
CA MET A 174 -4.47 -10.75 -6.08
C MET A 174 -5.90 -10.81 -5.50
N ILE A 175 -6.86 -10.12 -6.11
CA ILE A 175 -8.27 -10.22 -5.73
C ILE A 175 -8.79 -11.63 -5.98
N ALA A 176 -8.46 -12.22 -7.14
CA ALA A 176 -8.88 -13.59 -7.47
C ALA A 176 -8.31 -14.61 -6.47
N GLU A 177 -7.02 -14.51 -6.13
CA GLU A 177 -6.38 -15.37 -5.14
C GLU A 177 -7.03 -15.23 -3.74
N ALA A 178 -7.25 -13.99 -3.29
CA ALA A 178 -7.89 -13.74 -2.00
C ALA A 178 -9.34 -14.31 -1.96
N THR A 179 -10.07 -14.18 -3.06
CA THR A 179 -11.43 -14.71 -3.21
C THR A 179 -11.44 -16.24 -3.21
N GLN A 180 -10.51 -16.87 -3.92
CA GLN A 180 -10.36 -18.33 -3.91
C GLN A 180 -9.97 -18.85 -2.51
N GLY A 181 -9.05 -18.17 -1.82
CA GLY A 181 -8.67 -18.50 -0.46
C GLY A 181 -9.85 -18.41 0.53
N ALA A 182 -10.71 -17.39 0.39
CA ALA A 182 -11.91 -17.25 1.19
C ALA A 182 -12.87 -18.42 0.93
N ARG A 183 -13.10 -18.78 -0.36
CA ARG A 183 -13.96 -19.90 -0.73
C ARG A 183 -13.45 -21.22 -0.18
N ALA A 184 -12.17 -21.52 -0.36
CA ALA A 184 -11.55 -22.73 0.16
C ALA A 184 -11.68 -22.84 1.70
N GLY A 185 -11.56 -21.71 2.40
CA GLY A 185 -11.81 -21.63 3.84
C GLY A 185 -13.27 -21.98 4.19
N ALA A 186 -14.24 -21.44 3.44
CA ALA A 186 -15.65 -21.76 3.65
C ALA A 186 -15.96 -23.24 3.38
N GLU A 187 -15.41 -23.80 2.31
CA GLU A 187 -15.56 -25.23 1.94
C GLU A 187 -15.02 -26.14 3.05
N LYS A 188 -13.89 -25.78 3.66
CA LYS A 188 -13.34 -26.55 4.78
C LYS A 188 -14.25 -26.51 6.02
N PHE A 189 -14.81 -25.33 6.36
CA PHE A 189 -15.78 -25.22 7.45
C PHE A 189 -17.05 -26.02 7.18
N ALA A 190 -17.56 -26.02 5.95
CA ALA A 190 -18.73 -26.79 5.56
C ALA A 190 -18.47 -28.30 5.66
N GLU A 191 -17.33 -28.77 5.15
CA GLU A 191 -16.90 -30.18 5.25
C GLU A 191 -16.85 -30.64 6.71
N ASP A 192 -16.19 -29.88 7.59
CA ASP A 192 -16.05 -30.22 9.00
C ASP A 192 -17.40 -30.25 9.75
N SER A 193 -18.41 -29.50 9.26
CA SER A 193 -19.78 -29.47 9.81
C SER A 193 -20.75 -30.39 9.09
N HIS A 194 -20.30 -31.24 8.17
CA HIS A 194 -21.13 -32.14 7.33
C HIS A 194 -22.22 -31.39 6.56
N SER A 195 -21.86 -30.19 6.03
CA SER A 195 -22.73 -29.34 5.21
C SER A 195 -22.02 -28.92 3.93
N SER A 196 -22.66 -28.14 3.07
CA SER A 196 -22.10 -27.64 1.83
C SER A 196 -22.13 -26.12 1.74
N VAL A 197 -21.17 -25.52 0.96
CA VAL A 197 -21.14 -24.09 0.73
C VAL A 197 -22.11 -23.72 -0.39
N GLY A 198 -23.10 -22.91 -0.05
CA GLY A 198 -24.05 -22.33 -0.97
C GLY A 198 -23.57 -21.07 -1.66
N LYS A 199 -24.50 -20.18 -1.97
CA LYS A 199 -24.23 -18.91 -2.68
C LYS A 199 -23.52 -17.89 -1.79
N ILE A 200 -22.79 -16.99 -2.44
CA ILE A 200 -22.23 -15.79 -1.79
C ILE A 200 -23.38 -14.88 -1.37
N MET A 201 -23.45 -14.55 -0.10
CA MET A 201 -24.42 -13.63 0.48
C MET A 201 -23.89 -12.20 0.53
N SER A 202 -22.61 -12.05 0.83
CA SER A 202 -21.91 -10.76 0.78
C SER A 202 -20.43 -10.98 0.51
N ALA A 203 -19.81 -9.97 -0.12
CA ALA A 203 -18.38 -9.91 -0.34
C ALA A 203 -17.90 -8.48 -0.11
N THR A 204 -16.85 -8.31 0.67
CA THR A 204 -16.21 -7.01 0.92
C THR A 204 -14.71 -7.16 0.70
N GLN A 205 -14.19 -6.38 -0.23
CA GLN A 205 -12.75 -6.29 -0.47
C GLN A 205 -12.15 -5.22 0.43
N GLY A 206 -11.10 -5.58 1.16
CA GLY A 206 -10.28 -4.63 1.91
C GLY A 206 -9.40 -3.78 1.01
N GLN A 207 -8.79 -2.76 1.58
CA GLN A 207 -7.79 -1.95 0.90
C GLN A 207 -6.51 -2.76 0.66
N PHE A 208 -5.80 -2.44 -0.41
CA PHE A 208 -4.44 -2.91 -0.61
C PHE A 208 -3.51 -2.14 0.33
N THR A 209 -2.67 -2.86 1.05
CA THR A 209 -1.55 -2.30 1.79
C THR A 209 -0.26 -2.55 1.02
N ILE A 210 0.60 -1.53 0.94
CA ILE A 210 1.94 -1.62 0.35
C ILE A 210 2.89 -1.15 1.45
N GLU A 211 3.72 -2.05 1.92
CA GLU A 211 4.66 -1.80 3.01
C GLU A 211 6.05 -2.29 2.61
N ASP A 212 7.09 -1.79 3.27
CA ASP A 212 8.41 -2.37 3.13
C ASP A 212 8.41 -3.80 3.67
N ARG A 213 9.07 -4.73 2.98
CA ARG A 213 9.19 -6.10 3.46
C ARG A 213 9.81 -6.14 4.84
N ASP A 214 10.87 -5.38 5.03
CA ASP A 214 11.58 -5.19 6.28
C ASP A 214 12.41 -3.89 6.24
N PRO A 215 12.92 -3.39 7.39
CA PRO A 215 13.70 -2.15 7.45
C PRO A 215 15.04 -2.17 6.69
N TYR A 216 15.57 -3.36 6.37
CA TYR A 216 16.87 -3.52 5.73
C TYR A 216 16.78 -3.71 4.21
N THR A 217 15.58 -4.03 3.71
CA THR A 217 15.29 -4.20 2.29
C THR A 217 14.10 -3.37 1.84
N PRO A 218 14.12 -2.04 2.02
CA PRO A 218 13.00 -1.15 1.71
C PRO A 218 12.68 -1.09 0.21
N ASN A 219 13.59 -1.56 -0.64
CA ASN A 219 13.39 -1.72 -2.08
C ASN A 219 12.51 -2.92 -2.44
N ILE A 220 12.19 -3.80 -1.48
CA ILE A 220 11.22 -4.89 -1.67
C ILE A 220 9.95 -4.52 -0.92
N LYS A 221 8.83 -4.50 -1.64
CA LYS A 221 7.52 -4.16 -1.10
C LYS A 221 6.70 -5.42 -0.88
N ARG A 222 6.02 -5.48 0.24
CA ARG A 222 5.00 -6.48 0.54
C ARG A 222 3.64 -5.87 0.27
N ILE A 223 2.94 -6.43 -0.69
CA ILE A 223 1.58 -6.00 -1.08
C ILE A 223 0.62 -7.03 -0.56
N ARG A 224 -0.40 -6.59 0.15
CA ARG A 224 -1.41 -7.46 0.75
C ARG A 224 -2.81 -6.93 0.51
N VAL A 225 -3.75 -7.85 0.27
CA VAL A 225 -5.19 -7.57 0.24
C VAL A 225 -5.93 -8.66 1.01
N VAL A 226 -7.01 -8.28 1.70
CA VAL A 226 -7.90 -9.20 2.42
C VAL A 226 -9.29 -9.05 1.83
N THR A 227 -9.92 -10.18 1.50
CA THR A 227 -11.33 -10.25 1.07
C THR A 227 -12.13 -10.97 2.15
N THR A 228 -13.20 -10.35 2.63
CA THR A 228 -14.15 -10.96 3.56
C THR A 228 -15.38 -11.39 2.77
N MET A 229 -15.79 -12.64 2.92
CA MET A 229 -16.94 -13.20 2.21
C MET A 229 -17.84 -13.93 3.18
N THR A 230 -19.14 -13.81 2.95
CA THR A 230 -20.16 -14.58 3.67
C THR A 230 -20.87 -15.48 2.68
N PHE A 231 -20.91 -16.77 2.98
CA PHE A 231 -21.59 -17.77 2.18
C PHE A 231 -22.79 -18.32 2.96
N ALA A 232 -23.83 -18.69 2.24
CA ALA A 232 -24.88 -19.53 2.80
C ALA A 232 -24.33 -20.95 3.05
N ILE A 233 -24.82 -21.61 4.10
CA ILE A 233 -24.53 -23.02 4.38
C ILE A 233 -25.80 -23.83 4.07
N GLU A 234 -25.64 -24.88 3.29
CA GLU A 234 -26.69 -25.81 2.86
C GLU A 234 -26.40 -27.19 3.46
N ASP A 235 -27.48 -27.90 3.88
CA ASP A 235 -27.38 -29.27 4.43
C ASP A 235 -27.22 -30.29 3.30
#